data_a4a7439a589a5be012e302053c88e7dc
#
_entry.id   a4a7439a589a5be012e302053c88e7dc
#
_cell.length_a   1.000
_cell.length_b   1.000
_cell.length_c   1.000
_cell.angle_alpha   90.00
_cell.angle_beta   90.00
_cell.angle_gamma   90.00
#
_symmetry.space_group_name_H-M   'P 1'
#
loop_
_entity.id
_entity.type
_entity.pdbx_description
1 polymer ?
#
loop_
_entity_poly.entity_id
_entity_poly.type
_entity_poly.pdbx_seq_one_letter_code
_entity_poly.pdbx_strand_id
1 'polypeptide(L)'
;MAAKRKFRDQILHKMLHVPYRLRVRYKRLRRPFAVTYVFIHGLADTGELWQPFIENVPANCNYIVVDLLGHGDSYLAQTRRMYSAREQARHLLATCLTNGLSGPVVLVGHSFGSLVAIEFASMYKGIVKRCILVAPPIYRDSSQTGAARLRQDNLLREIYRQALKTPKAVVAGYDLYSKLGLAGFSETQLTQDNFSAFRDTLLAGIISQNASRKLAETRIDTDIIYGKLDPFIVEKNLKHIAEKNQQITLHSLTTATHAIRQRTRKVIVSCMKRAIKPESAVK
;
A
#
# COMPACT_ATOMS: atom_id res chain seq x y z
N MET A 1 -4.30 26.22 22.27
CA MET A 1 -3.35 25.39 21.51
C MET A 1 -3.96 24.79 20.24
N ALA A 2 -5.16 24.21 20.26
CA ALA A 2 -5.80 23.58 19.07
C ALA A 2 -6.01 24.53 17.89
N ALA A 3 -6.45 25.78 18.08
CA ALA A 3 -6.66 26.75 16.99
C ALA A 3 -5.36 27.14 16.27
N LYS A 4 -4.26 27.37 16.99
CA LYS A 4 -2.93 27.66 16.40
C LYS A 4 -2.39 26.46 15.60
N ARG A 5 -2.62 25.22 16.08
CA ARG A 5 -2.25 24.01 15.37
C ARG A 5 -3.04 23.87 14.08
N LYS A 6 -4.35 24.09 14.12
CA LYS A 6 -5.25 24.04 12.96
C LYS A 6 -4.86 25.08 11.89
N PHE A 7 -4.54 26.31 12.30
CA PHE A 7 -4.09 27.38 11.39
C PHE A 7 -2.74 27.04 10.74
N ARG A 8 -1.76 26.54 11.51
CA ARG A 8 -0.46 26.09 10.98
C ARG A 8 -0.61 24.97 9.97
N ASP A 9 -1.47 23.98 10.25
CA ASP A 9 -1.76 22.87 9.35
C ASP A 9 -2.39 23.35 8.04
N GLN A 10 -3.27 24.33 8.08
CA GLN A 10 -3.83 24.94 6.88
C GLN A 10 -2.76 25.58 6.01
N ILE A 11 -1.85 26.37 6.59
CA ILE A 11 -0.77 27.02 5.83
C ILE A 11 0.19 25.97 5.28
N LEU A 12 0.76 25.10 6.10
CA LEU A 12 1.81 24.17 5.70
C LEU A 12 1.31 23.12 4.71
N HIS A 13 0.19 22.47 5.04
CA HIS A 13 -0.21 21.29 4.31
C HIS A 13 -1.25 21.57 3.22
N LYS A 14 -2.13 22.55 3.43
CA LYS A 14 -3.18 22.88 2.47
C LYS A 14 -2.74 23.94 1.45
N MET A 15 -2.03 24.99 1.87
CA MET A 15 -1.58 26.07 0.97
C MET A 15 -0.20 25.76 0.38
N LEU A 16 0.80 25.42 1.21
CA LEU A 16 2.17 25.16 0.76
C LEU A 16 2.40 23.73 0.33
N HIS A 17 1.41 22.84 0.43
CA HIS A 17 1.48 21.43 0.05
C HIS A 17 2.66 20.66 0.66
N VAL A 18 3.14 21.09 1.84
CA VAL A 18 4.19 20.38 2.58
C VAL A 18 3.66 19.02 3.01
N PRO A 19 4.36 17.91 2.71
CA PRO A 19 3.91 16.59 3.11
C PRO A 19 3.86 16.43 4.63
N TYR A 20 2.86 15.70 5.12
CA TYR A 20 2.83 15.27 6.52
C TYR A 20 3.96 14.28 6.79
N ARG A 21 4.45 14.24 8.02
CA ARG A 21 5.32 13.18 8.51
C ARG A 21 4.47 12.06 9.06
N LEU A 22 4.71 10.86 8.57
CA LEU A 22 4.03 9.66 9.02
C LEU A 22 4.65 9.17 10.33
N ARG A 23 3.87 8.45 11.14
CA ARG A 23 4.40 7.74 12.29
C ARG A 23 5.31 6.59 11.83
N VAL A 24 6.52 6.55 12.34
CA VAL A 24 7.44 5.42 12.15
C VAL A 24 7.24 4.45 13.30
N ARG A 25 6.84 3.22 13.00
CA ARG A 25 6.67 2.13 13.97
C ARG A 25 7.98 1.47 14.31
N TYR A 26 8.69 1.03 13.27
CA TYR A 26 9.96 0.33 13.39
C TYR A 26 10.95 0.90 12.38
N LYS A 27 12.21 1.00 12.77
CA LYS A 27 13.29 1.38 11.85
C LYS A 27 14.65 0.81 12.27
N ARG A 28 15.45 0.52 11.26
CA ARG A 28 16.89 0.29 11.35
C ARG A 28 17.56 0.99 10.18
N LEU A 29 18.07 2.20 10.40
CA LEU A 29 18.71 3.05 9.39
C LEU A 29 20.16 3.35 9.83
N ARG A 30 20.94 2.28 10.05
CA ARG A 30 22.29 2.34 10.59
C ARG A 30 23.39 2.34 9.52
N ARG A 31 23.05 2.00 8.28
CA ARG A 31 24.00 1.82 7.19
C ARG A 31 23.75 2.86 6.10
N PRO A 32 24.61 3.89 5.97
CA PRO A 32 24.50 4.85 4.88
C PRO A 32 24.56 4.15 3.52
N PHE A 33 23.77 4.62 2.58
CA PHE A 33 23.68 4.12 1.18
C PHE A 33 23.25 2.67 1.01
N ALA A 34 23.00 1.92 2.09
CA ALA A 34 22.48 0.57 1.99
C ALA A 34 21.01 0.54 1.50
N VAL A 35 20.64 -0.56 0.87
CA VAL A 35 19.25 -0.80 0.48
C VAL A 35 18.33 -0.71 1.70
N THR A 36 17.25 0.05 1.57
CA THR A 36 16.25 0.22 2.62
C THR A 36 14.93 -0.43 2.21
N TYR A 37 14.46 -1.38 3.01
CA TYR A 37 13.11 -1.93 2.87
C TYR A 37 12.10 -0.96 3.48
N VAL A 38 11.14 -0.51 2.67
CA VAL A 38 10.07 0.39 3.10
C VAL A 38 8.76 -0.40 3.12
N PHE A 39 8.22 -0.64 4.32
CA PHE A 39 7.02 -1.43 4.53
C PHE A 39 5.78 -0.56 4.66
N ILE A 40 4.74 -0.87 3.88
CA ILE A 40 3.54 -0.05 3.70
C ILE A 40 2.31 -0.94 3.89
N HIS A 41 1.54 -0.69 4.93
CA HIS A 41 0.35 -1.46 5.28
C HIS A 41 -0.88 -1.12 4.43
N GLY A 42 -1.96 -1.88 4.58
CA GLY A 42 -3.22 -1.72 3.86
C GLY A 42 -4.20 -0.73 4.50
N LEU A 43 -5.40 -0.64 3.91
CA LEU A 43 -6.53 0.12 4.43
C LEU A 43 -6.98 -0.47 5.77
N ALA A 44 -7.29 0.38 6.75
CA ALA A 44 -7.69 0.02 8.11
C ALA A 44 -6.69 -0.88 8.87
N ASP A 45 -5.40 -0.77 8.54
CA ASP A 45 -4.32 -1.52 9.14
C ASP A 45 -3.25 -0.57 9.70
N THR A 46 -2.16 -1.09 10.25
CA THR A 46 -1.00 -0.33 10.75
C THR A 46 0.31 -0.98 10.35
N GLY A 47 1.42 -0.33 10.66
CA GLY A 47 2.76 -0.89 10.47
C GLY A 47 3.03 -2.16 11.28
N GLU A 48 2.21 -2.48 12.31
CA GLU A 48 2.33 -3.72 13.09
C GLU A 48 2.21 -4.98 12.22
N LEU A 49 1.44 -4.93 11.13
CA LEU A 49 1.38 -5.99 10.13
C LEU A 49 2.76 -6.52 9.73
N TRP A 50 3.75 -5.64 9.70
CA TRP A 50 5.08 -5.94 9.18
C TRP A 50 6.10 -6.37 10.24
N GLN A 51 5.73 -6.32 11.53
CA GLN A 51 6.61 -6.72 12.63
C GLN A 51 7.22 -8.12 12.43
N PRO A 52 6.45 -9.16 12.00
CA PRO A 52 7.02 -10.49 11.79
C PRO A 52 8.00 -10.60 10.60
N PHE A 53 8.12 -9.56 9.78
CA PHE A 53 8.97 -9.56 8.57
C PHE A 53 10.30 -8.84 8.78
N ILE A 54 10.40 -7.94 9.75
CA ILE A 54 11.61 -7.13 9.99
C ILE A 54 12.84 -7.97 10.32
N GLU A 55 12.65 -9.12 10.95
CA GLU A 55 13.72 -10.08 11.25
C GLU A 55 14.29 -10.74 9.98
N ASN A 56 13.50 -10.78 8.90
CA ASN A 56 13.92 -11.33 7.63
C ASN A 56 14.65 -10.31 6.73
N VAL A 57 14.73 -9.05 7.17
CA VAL A 57 15.52 -8.03 6.48
C VAL A 57 17.00 -8.30 6.70
N PRO A 58 17.80 -8.50 5.66
CA PRO A 58 19.22 -8.82 5.78
C PRO A 58 19.98 -7.82 6.65
N ALA A 59 20.99 -8.30 7.39
CA ALA A 59 21.74 -7.48 8.32
C ALA A 59 22.49 -6.32 7.67
N ASN A 60 22.84 -6.44 6.40
CA ASN A 60 23.48 -5.39 5.59
C ASN A 60 22.49 -4.39 4.98
N CYS A 61 21.18 -4.55 5.19
CA CYS A 61 20.13 -3.66 4.71
C CYS A 61 19.52 -2.85 5.85
N ASN A 62 18.90 -1.76 5.51
CA ASN A 62 18.07 -0.94 6.38
C ASN A 62 16.59 -1.31 6.23
N TYR A 63 15.76 -0.85 7.17
CA TYR A 63 14.30 -0.88 7.02
C TYR A 63 13.63 0.29 7.72
N ILE A 64 12.46 0.64 7.25
CA ILE A 64 11.53 1.56 7.87
C ILE A 64 10.09 1.04 7.68
N VAL A 65 9.31 1.06 8.74
CA VAL A 65 7.90 0.67 8.79
C VAL A 65 7.10 1.86 9.25
N VAL A 66 6.07 2.25 8.51
CA VAL A 66 5.27 3.44 8.80
C VAL A 66 3.80 3.10 8.97
N ASP A 67 3.09 3.94 9.73
CA ASP A 67 1.63 4.06 9.61
C ASP A 67 1.31 5.10 8.55
N LEU A 68 0.44 4.77 7.60
CA LEU A 68 -0.03 5.71 6.60
C LEU A 68 -0.84 6.84 7.23
N LEU A 69 -0.91 7.98 6.56
CA LEU A 69 -1.71 9.12 7.00
C LEU A 69 -3.16 8.69 7.25
N GLY A 70 -3.69 9.01 8.41
CA GLY A 70 -5.05 8.64 8.82
C GLY A 70 -5.20 7.22 9.35
N HIS A 71 -4.09 6.49 9.55
CA HIS A 71 -4.07 5.13 10.07
C HIS A 71 -3.13 5.04 11.28
N GLY A 72 -3.42 4.12 12.18
CA GLY A 72 -2.64 3.91 13.39
C GLY A 72 -2.41 5.21 14.17
N ASP A 73 -1.16 5.51 14.49
CA ASP A 73 -0.77 6.72 15.22
C ASP A 73 -0.34 7.87 14.29
N SER A 74 -0.57 7.76 12.97
CA SER A 74 -0.35 8.85 12.04
C SER A 74 -1.45 9.90 12.13
N TYR A 75 -1.09 11.13 11.76
CA TYR A 75 -1.99 12.27 11.79
C TYR A 75 -3.25 12.06 10.91
N LEU A 76 -4.40 12.60 11.35
CA LEU A 76 -5.64 12.66 10.58
C LEU A 76 -5.68 13.95 9.75
N ALA A 77 -5.57 13.83 8.43
CA ALA A 77 -5.71 14.98 7.55
C ALA A 77 -7.19 15.39 7.38
N GLN A 78 -7.43 16.68 7.23
CA GLN A 78 -8.79 17.24 7.12
C GLN A 78 -9.34 17.21 5.68
N THR A 79 -8.52 16.84 4.70
CA THR A 79 -8.87 16.91 3.28
C THR A 79 -8.75 15.55 2.63
N ARG A 80 -9.83 15.05 2.02
CA ARG A 80 -9.88 13.76 1.32
C ARG A 80 -8.71 13.55 0.34
N ARG A 81 -8.31 14.57 -0.40
CA ARG A 81 -7.21 14.49 -1.37
C ARG A 81 -5.93 13.94 -0.73
N MET A 82 -5.64 14.27 0.54
CA MET A 82 -4.43 13.82 1.24
C MET A 82 -4.37 12.31 1.44
N TYR A 83 -5.49 11.60 1.32
CA TYR A 83 -5.58 10.16 1.45
C TYR A 83 -5.41 9.38 0.13
N SER A 84 -5.18 10.07 -0.99
CA SER A 84 -4.88 9.39 -2.25
C SER A 84 -3.54 8.64 -2.17
N ALA A 85 -3.38 7.56 -2.93
CA ALA A 85 -2.13 6.79 -2.97
C ALA A 85 -0.92 7.67 -3.35
N ARG A 86 -1.14 8.67 -4.22
CA ARG A 86 -0.11 9.64 -4.63
C ARG A 86 0.33 10.54 -3.47
N GLU A 87 -0.59 11.09 -2.71
CA GLU A 87 -0.23 11.94 -1.57
C GLU A 87 0.40 11.11 -0.44
N GLN A 88 -0.11 9.89 -0.19
CA GLN A 88 0.54 8.96 0.74
C GLN A 88 1.99 8.67 0.35
N ALA A 89 2.29 8.49 -0.95
CA ALA A 89 3.65 8.32 -1.43
C ALA A 89 4.54 9.55 -1.19
N ARG A 90 4.00 10.78 -1.28
CA ARG A 90 4.71 12.01 -0.94
C ARG A 90 5.02 12.11 0.56
N HIS A 91 4.03 11.77 1.41
CA HIS A 91 4.20 11.72 2.86
C HIS A 91 5.26 10.67 3.25
N LEU A 92 5.22 9.51 2.60
CA LEU A 92 6.17 8.43 2.80
C LEU A 92 7.60 8.86 2.47
N LEU A 93 7.84 9.45 1.29
CA LEU A 93 9.18 9.94 0.92
C LEU A 93 9.69 10.97 1.93
N ALA A 94 8.87 11.98 2.26
CA ALA A 94 9.26 13.01 3.22
C ALA A 94 9.62 12.39 4.58
N THR A 95 8.86 11.37 5.03
CA THR A 95 9.14 10.65 6.26
C THR A 95 10.44 9.86 6.17
N CYS A 96 10.67 9.14 5.07
CA CYS A 96 11.90 8.38 4.87
C CYS A 96 13.14 9.29 4.88
N LEU A 97 13.11 10.40 4.14
CA LEU A 97 14.22 11.37 4.06
C LEU A 97 14.52 11.99 5.43
N THR A 98 13.49 12.43 6.16
CA THR A 98 13.69 13.02 7.51
C THR A 98 14.13 12.02 8.57
N ASN A 99 14.06 10.72 8.28
CA ASN A 99 14.60 9.66 9.14
C ASN A 99 15.97 9.15 8.69
N GLY A 100 16.58 9.73 7.64
CA GLY A 100 17.93 9.38 7.21
C GLY A 100 18.01 8.37 6.07
N LEU A 101 16.95 8.24 5.25
CA LEU A 101 17.04 7.48 4.00
C LEU A 101 18.11 8.10 3.10
N SER A 102 19.10 7.30 2.70
CA SER A 102 20.24 7.74 1.88
C SER A 102 20.60 6.78 0.74
N GLY A 103 19.98 5.59 0.69
CA GLY A 103 20.23 4.56 -0.32
C GLY A 103 18.97 4.21 -1.12
N PRO A 104 19.10 3.25 -2.06
CA PRO A 104 17.96 2.77 -2.84
C PRO A 104 16.94 2.03 -1.97
N VAL A 105 15.69 2.01 -2.42
CA VAL A 105 14.59 1.40 -1.67
C VAL A 105 14.02 0.14 -2.34
N VAL A 106 13.62 -0.81 -1.52
CA VAL A 106 12.73 -1.92 -1.88
C VAL A 106 11.39 -1.64 -1.20
N LEU A 107 10.34 -1.44 -2.00
CA LEU A 107 9.00 -1.16 -1.49
C LEU A 107 8.26 -2.47 -1.24
N VAL A 108 7.72 -2.66 -0.05
CA VAL A 108 6.91 -3.82 0.32
C VAL A 108 5.53 -3.31 0.75
N GLY A 109 4.53 -3.47 -0.11
CA GLY A 109 3.18 -2.95 0.13
C GLY A 109 2.13 -4.05 0.22
N HIS A 110 1.16 -3.91 1.13
CA HIS A 110 0.00 -4.77 1.22
C HIS A 110 -1.27 -4.00 0.83
N SER A 111 -2.13 -4.60 0.01
CA SER A 111 -3.44 -4.03 -0.33
C SER A 111 -3.33 -2.57 -0.81
N PHE A 112 -3.95 -1.61 -0.13
CA PHE A 112 -3.79 -0.18 -0.42
C PHE A 112 -2.32 0.27 -0.38
N GLY A 113 -1.50 -0.27 0.52
CA GLY A 113 -0.06 0.00 0.57
C GLY A 113 0.67 -0.37 -0.71
N SER A 114 0.18 -1.36 -1.47
CA SER A 114 0.68 -1.67 -2.81
C SER A 114 0.40 -0.54 -3.81
N LEU A 115 -0.77 0.10 -3.73
CA LEU A 115 -1.08 1.27 -4.58
C LEU A 115 -0.18 2.46 -4.24
N VAL A 116 0.12 2.67 -2.95
CA VAL A 116 1.08 3.68 -2.50
C VAL A 116 2.49 3.37 -3.02
N ALA A 117 2.91 2.09 -2.98
CA ALA A 117 4.20 1.65 -3.53
C ALA A 117 4.30 1.90 -5.05
N ILE A 118 3.24 1.63 -5.81
CA ILE A 118 3.17 1.90 -7.26
C ILE A 118 3.29 3.40 -7.54
N GLU A 119 2.58 4.23 -6.78
CA GLU A 119 2.67 5.69 -6.91
C GLU A 119 4.09 6.19 -6.60
N PHE A 120 4.66 5.71 -5.49
CA PHE A 120 6.03 6.04 -5.09
C PHE A 120 7.04 5.66 -6.19
N ALA A 121 6.95 4.43 -6.71
CA ALA A 121 7.82 3.93 -7.76
C ALA A 121 7.68 4.73 -9.06
N SER A 122 6.47 5.14 -9.41
CA SER A 122 6.21 5.98 -10.58
C SER A 122 6.80 7.40 -10.45
N MET A 123 6.71 8.00 -9.25
CA MET A 123 7.18 9.36 -8.99
C MET A 123 8.68 9.44 -8.73
N TYR A 124 9.27 8.43 -8.10
CA TYR A 124 10.64 8.44 -7.56
C TYR A 124 11.45 7.23 -8.06
N LYS A 125 11.25 6.86 -9.33
CA LYS A 125 11.84 5.66 -9.95
C LYS A 125 13.36 5.59 -9.84
N GLY A 126 14.08 6.71 -9.78
CA GLY A 126 15.54 6.74 -9.66
C GLY A 126 16.09 6.19 -8.34
N ILE A 127 15.26 6.06 -7.30
CA ILE A 127 15.69 5.49 -6.02
C ILE A 127 15.03 4.15 -5.71
N VAL A 128 14.10 3.67 -6.53
CA VAL A 128 13.40 2.41 -6.29
C VAL A 128 14.09 1.28 -7.04
N LYS A 129 14.58 0.29 -6.29
CA LYS A 129 15.24 -0.89 -6.81
C LYS A 129 14.23 -1.99 -7.20
N ARG A 130 13.20 -2.21 -6.38
CA ARG A 130 12.20 -3.27 -6.58
C ARG A 130 10.91 -2.95 -5.83
N CYS A 131 9.78 -3.45 -6.35
CA CYS A 131 8.50 -3.47 -5.64
C CYS A 131 8.09 -4.92 -5.32
N ILE A 132 7.56 -5.12 -4.11
CA ILE A 132 6.92 -6.38 -3.68
C ILE A 132 5.50 -6.00 -3.27
N LEU A 133 4.54 -6.32 -4.11
CA LEU A 133 3.14 -5.93 -3.98
C LEU A 133 2.31 -7.13 -3.56
N VAL A 134 1.71 -7.05 -2.36
CA VAL A 134 0.95 -8.14 -1.77
C VAL A 134 -0.54 -7.82 -1.82
N ALA A 135 -1.32 -8.67 -2.45
CA ALA A 135 -2.76 -8.53 -2.62
C ALA A 135 -3.18 -7.13 -3.16
N PRO A 136 -2.57 -6.62 -4.25
CA PRO A 136 -2.83 -5.29 -4.76
C PRO A 136 -4.21 -5.24 -5.46
N PRO A 137 -5.14 -4.36 -5.05
CA PRO A 137 -6.45 -4.21 -5.70
C PRO A 137 -6.30 -3.38 -6.98
N ILE A 138 -5.78 -3.96 -8.05
CA ILE A 138 -5.52 -3.27 -9.33
C ILE A 138 -6.77 -3.29 -10.20
N TYR A 139 -7.37 -2.13 -10.39
CA TYR A 139 -8.55 -1.92 -11.22
C TYR A 139 -8.20 -1.12 -12.48
N ARG A 140 -8.84 -1.46 -13.60
CA ARG A 140 -8.68 -0.72 -14.85
C ARG A 140 -9.27 0.68 -14.73
N ASP A 141 -8.81 1.57 -15.59
CA ASP A 141 -9.33 2.94 -15.64
C ASP A 141 -10.84 2.94 -15.95
N SER A 142 -11.62 3.74 -15.24
CA SER A 142 -13.07 3.77 -15.36
C SER A 142 -13.56 4.41 -16.67
N SER A 143 -12.69 5.14 -17.38
CA SER A 143 -13.01 5.85 -18.63
C SER A 143 -13.19 4.96 -19.87
N GLN A 144 -12.99 3.65 -19.76
CA GLN A 144 -13.09 2.74 -20.89
C GLN A 144 -14.50 2.13 -21.05
N THR A 145 -15.35 2.82 -21.80
CA THR A 145 -16.51 2.36 -22.60
C THR A 145 -17.67 1.52 -22.00
N GLY A 146 -18.89 1.69 -22.55
CA GLY A 146 -20.20 1.18 -22.11
C GLY A 146 -20.33 -0.28 -21.69
N ALA A 147 -19.68 -1.25 -22.34
CA ALA A 147 -19.60 -2.64 -21.92
C ALA A 147 -18.78 -2.86 -20.63
N ALA A 148 -18.07 -1.83 -20.17
CA ALA A 148 -17.25 -1.85 -18.98
C ALA A 148 -18.04 -1.89 -17.66
N ARG A 149 -19.34 -1.56 -17.66
CA ARG A 149 -20.17 -1.55 -16.43
C ARG A 149 -20.27 -2.91 -15.75
N LEU A 150 -20.21 -4.00 -16.51
CA LEU A 150 -20.32 -5.38 -16.02
C LEU A 150 -18.98 -6.01 -15.63
N ARG A 151 -17.87 -5.28 -15.71
CA ARG A 151 -16.56 -5.81 -15.28
C ARG A 151 -16.48 -5.85 -13.76
N GLN A 152 -15.81 -6.88 -13.26
CA GLN A 152 -15.60 -7.12 -11.82
C GLN A 152 -15.04 -5.91 -11.09
N ASP A 153 -14.09 -5.18 -11.68
CA ASP A 153 -13.49 -3.99 -11.08
C ASP A 153 -14.48 -2.82 -10.90
N ASN A 154 -15.40 -2.63 -11.85
CA ASN A 154 -16.44 -1.61 -11.73
C ASN A 154 -17.52 -2.02 -10.72
N LEU A 155 -17.85 -3.30 -10.68
CA LEU A 155 -18.76 -3.85 -9.67
C LEU A 155 -18.18 -3.66 -8.26
N LEU A 156 -16.90 -3.96 -8.05
CA LEU A 156 -16.22 -3.72 -6.78
C LEU A 156 -16.24 -2.25 -6.37
N ARG A 157 -15.98 -1.33 -7.31
CA ARG A 157 -16.08 0.11 -7.03
C ARG A 157 -17.48 0.52 -6.59
N GLU A 158 -18.51 -0.05 -7.22
CA GLU A 158 -19.89 0.27 -6.86
C GLU A 158 -20.26 -0.33 -5.49
N ILE A 159 -19.84 -1.57 -5.21
CA ILE A 159 -20.01 -2.20 -3.89
C ILE A 159 -19.38 -1.31 -2.80
N TYR A 160 -18.15 -0.81 -3.03
CA TYR A 160 -17.51 0.11 -2.09
C TYR A 160 -18.30 1.40 -1.90
N ARG A 161 -18.80 2.02 -2.97
CA ARG A 161 -19.61 3.25 -2.87
C ARG A 161 -20.90 3.02 -2.10
N GLN A 162 -21.57 1.89 -2.34
CA GLN A 162 -22.80 1.56 -1.62
C GLN A 162 -22.53 1.26 -0.14
N ALA A 163 -21.46 0.50 0.16
CA ALA A 163 -21.06 0.21 1.53
C ALA A 163 -20.80 1.50 2.33
N LEU A 164 -20.19 2.50 1.74
CA LEU A 164 -19.92 3.78 2.41
C LEU A 164 -21.17 4.61 2.78
N LYS A 165 -22.36 4.26 2.25
CA LYS A 165 -23.63 4.90 2.63
C LYS A 165 -24.13 4.44 3.99
N THR A 166 -23.61 3.30 4.49
CA THR A 166 -24.02 2.69 5.76
C THR A 166 -22.83 2.49 6.70
N PRO A 167 -22.26 3.56 7.30
CA PRO A 167 -21.03 3.50 8.10
C PRO A 167 -21.06 2.46 9.21
N LYS A 168 -22.19 2.39 9.94
CA LYS A 168 -22.36 1.42 11.04
C LYS A 168 -22.27 -0.03 10.55
N ALA A 169 -22.86 -0.34 9.39
CA ALA A 169 -22.80 -1.67 8.79
C ALA A 169 -21.38 -2.03 8.32
N VAL A 170 -20.63 -1.05 7.79
CA VAL A 170 -19.23 -1.24 7.40
C VAL A 170 -18.36 -1.54 8.61
N VAL A 171 -18.52 -0.79 9.70
CA VAL A 171 -17.77 -1.01 10.95
C VAL A 171 -18.08 -2.38 11.53
N ALA A 172 -19.35 -2.76 11.61
CA ALA A 172 -19.78 -4.07 12.10
C ALA A 172 -19.29 -5.22 11.20
N GLY A 173 -19.37 -5.05 9.87
CA GLY A 173 -18.87 -6.02 8.89
C GLY A 173 -17.37 -6.20 8.97
N TYR A 174 -16.60 -5.13 9.17
CA TYR A 174 -15.16 -5.17 9.37
C TYR A 174 -14.80 -5.92 10.66
N ASP A 175 -15.51 -5.64 11.77
CA ASP A 175 -15.31 -6.34 13.04
C ASP A 175 -15.55 -7.86 12.89
N LEU A 176 -16.64 -8.25 12.23
CA LEU A 176 -16.90 -9.66 11.93
C LEU A 176 -15.80 -10.28 11.05
N TYR A 177 -15.40 -9.58 9.99
CA TYR A 177 -14.32 -10.02 9.09
C TYR A 177 -12.99 -10.21 9.83
N SER A 178 -12.69 -9.34 10.77
CA SER A 178 -11.52 -9.42 11.64
C SER A 178 -11.61 -10.62 12.59
N LYS A 179 -12.76 -10.81 13.28
CA LYS A 179 -12.99 -11.94 14.18
C LYS A 179 -12.91 -13.30 13.47
N LEU A 180 -13.28 -13.36 12.20
CA LEU A 180 -13.12 -14.57 11.37
C LEU A 180 -11.66 -14.79 10.91
N GLY A 181 -10.74 -13.91 11.31
CA GLY A 181 -9.31 -13.97 10.93
C GLY A 181 -9.09 -13.74 9.43
N LEU A 182 -10.02 -13.07 8.75
CA LEU A 182 -9.94 -12.75 7.32
C LEU A 182 -9.28 -11.39 7.09
N ALA A 183 -9.26 -10.49 8.09
CA ALA A 183 -8.48 -9.27 8.11
C ALA A 183 -6.99 -9.56 8.30
N GLY A 184 -6.14 -8.57 8.05
CA GLY A 184 -4.69 -8.63 8.32
C GLY A 184 -4.39 -8.86 9.83
N PHE A 185 -3.11 -8.97 10.16
CA PHE A 185 -2.66 -9.31 11.52
C PHE A 185 -2.74 -8.15 12.53
N SER A 186 -3.16 -6.95 12.13
CA SER A 186 -3.20 -5.84 13.08
C SER A 186 -4.50 -5.85 13.88
N GLU A 187 -4.37 -5.58 15.17
CA GLU A 187 -5.49 -5.38 16.11
C GLU A 187 -6.24 -4.05 15.85
N THR A 188 -5.97 -3.42 14.71
CA THR A 188 -6.55 -2.11 14.39
C THR A 188 -8.01 -2.27 14.07
N GLN A 189 -8.84 -1.76 14.94
CA GLN A 189 -10.28 -1.75 14.74
C GLN A 189 -10.71 -0.56 13.89
N LEU A 190 -11.53 -0.82 12.88
CA LEU A 190 -12.30 0.23 12.24
C LEU A 190 -13.38 0.69 13.23
N THR A 191 -13.30 1.95 13.63
CA THR A 191 -14.22 2.57 14.57
C THR A 191 -14.97 3.73 13.92
N GLN A 192 -15.98 4.27 14.59
CA GLN A 192 -16.67 5.50 14.12
C GLN A 192 -15.71 6.70 14.04
N ASP A 193 -14.73 6.79 14.95
CA ASP A 193 -13.80 7.91 15.03
C ASP A 193 -12.81 7.94 13.83
N ASN A 194 -12.35 6.78 13.37
CA ASN A 194 -11.42 6.69 12.24
C ASN A 194 -12.12 6.41 10.89
N PHE A 195 -13.46 6.26 10.88
CA PHE A 195 -14.23 5.97 9.68
C PHE A 195 -14.06 7.03 8.58
N SER A 196 -13.89 8.30 8.93
CA SER A 196 -13.68 9.37 7.96
C SER A 196 -12.40 9.15 7.14
N ALA A 197 -11.30 8.78 7.80
CA ALA A 197 -10.03 8.47 7.14
C ALA A 197 -10.13 7.19 6.28
N PHE A 198 -10.81 6.16 6.80
CA PHE A 198 -11.11 4.94 6.05
C PHE A 198 -11.88 5.24 4.76
N ARG A 199 -13.01 5.96 4.87
CA ARG A 199 -13.83 6.37 3.73
C ARG A 199 -13.04 7.17 2.70
N ASP A 200 -12.29 8.16 3.16
CA ASP A 200 -11.56 9.07 2.28
C ASP A 200 -10.38 8.36 1.60
N THR A 201 -9.72 7.41 2.27
CA THR A 201 -8.71 6.53 1.69
C THR A 201 -9.33 5.59 0.64
N LEU A 202 -10.48 4.99 0.93
CA LEU A 202 -11.18 4.13 -0.02
C LEU A 202 -11.57 4.88 -1.29
N LEU A 203 -12.13 6.10 -1.14
CA LEU A 203 -12.57 6.92 -2.27
C LEU A 203 -11.40 7.48 -3.09
N ALA A 204 -10.43 8.12 -2.43
CA ALA A 204 -9.32 8.80 -3.11
C ALA A 204 -8.18 7.85 -3.51
N GLY A 205 -7.97 6.79 -2.74
CA GLY A 205 -6.86 5.86 -2.94
C GLY A 205 -7.22 4.64 -3.78
N ILE A 206 -8.33 3.94 -3.47
CA ILE A 206 -8.68 2.69 -4.13
C ILE A 206 -9.62 2.90 -5.32
N ILE A 207 -10.72 3.64 -5.13
CA ILE A 207 -11.71 3.82 -6.19
C ILE A 207 -11.17 4.68 -7.34
N SER A 208 -10.40 5.72 -7.03
CA SER A 208 -9.88 6.70 -8.00
C SER A 208 -8.46 6.40 -8.50
N GLN A 209 -8.01 5.15 -8.42
CA GLN A 209 -6.66 4.75 -8.80
C GLN A 209 -6.44 4.68 -10.32
N ASN A 210 -5.17 4.76 -10.72
CA ASN A 210 -4.67 4.51 -12.07
C ASN A 210 -3.46 3.54 -12.10
N ALA A 211 -3.40 2.64 -11.10
CA ALA A 211 -2.28 1.74 -10.86
C ALA A 211 -2.03 0.77 -12.03
N SER A 212 -3.09 0.34 -12.72
CA SER A 212 -2.99 -0.55 -13.88
C SER A 212 -2.09 0.04 -14.98
N ARG A 213 -2.28 1.33 -15.32
CA ARG A 213 -1.47 2.02 -16.33
C ARG A 213 -0.01 2.15 -15.86
N LYS A 214 0.21 2.56 -14.61
CA LYS A 214 1.56 2.74 -14.06
C LYS A 214 2.35 1.45 -14.00
N LEU A 215 1.71 0.33 -13.67
CA LEU A 215 2.34 -0.97 -13.72
C LEU A 215 2.66 -1.42 -15.16
N ALA A 216 1.78 -1.13 -16.12
CA ALA A 216 2.06 -1.45 -17.51
C ALA A 216 3.29 -0.69 -18.07
N GLU A 217 3.56 0.50 -17.54
CA GLU A 217 4.66 1.38 -17.97
C GLU A 217 5.91 1.30 -17.08
N THR A 218 5.87 0.55 -15.97
CA THR A 218 7.02 0.49 -15.04
C THR A 218 8.21 -0.23 -15.66
N ARG A 219 9.41 0.26 -15.33
CA ARG A 219 10.70 -0.40 -15.63
C ARG A 219 11.35 -0.97 -14.37
N ILE A 220 10.62 -0.98 -13.26
CA ILE A 220 11.10 -1.45 -11.97
C ILE A 220 10.62 -2.89 -11.78
N ASP A 221 11.55 -3.79 -11.51
CA ASP A 221 11.23 -5.18 -11.17
C ASP A 221 10.19 -5.24 -10.08
N THR A 222 9.07 -5.91 -10.36
CA THR A 222 7.92 -5.93 -9.48
C THR A 222 7.39 -7.35 -9.30
N ASP A 223 7.44 -7.83 -8.06
CA ASP A 223 6.78 -9.08 -7.67
C ASP A 223 5.35 -8.76 -7.21
N ILE A 224 4.35 -9.42 -7.79
CA ILE A 224 2.94 -9.31 -7.38
C ILE A 224 2.51 -10.65 -6.78
N ILE A 225 2.19 -10.65 -5.49
CA ILE A 225 1.78 -11.83 -4.73
C ILE A 225 0.29 -11.72 -4.43
N TYR A 226 -0.51 -12.70 -4.85
CA TYR A 226 -1.96 -12.66 -4.64
C TYR A 226 -2.57 -14.03 -4.41
N GLY A 227 -3.70 -14.03 -3.70
CA GLY A 227 -4.52 -15.21 -3.47
C GLY A 227 -5.64 -15.34 -4.50
N LYS A 228 -5.92 -16.57 -4.98
CA LYS A 228 -7.06 -16.82 -5.87
C LYS A 228 -8.42 -16.74 -5.15
N LEU A 229 -8.43 -16.85 -3.82
CA LEU A 229 -9.61 -16.70 -2.99
C LEU A 229 -9.79 -15.29 -2.43
N ASP A 230 -9.00 -14.33 -2.92
CA ASP A 230 -9.10 -12.94 -2.52
C ASP A 230 -10.19 -12.22 -3.32
N PRO A 231 -11.31 -11.79 -2.70
CA PRO A 231 -12.43 -11.18 -3.40
C PRO A 231 -12.12 -9.78 -3.96
N PHE A 232 -11.05 -9.14 -3.47
CA PHE A 232 -10.65 -7.78 -3.89
C PHE A 232 -9.70 -7.81 -5.11
N ILE A 233 -9.21 -8.99 -5.50
CA ILE A 233 -8.27 -9.15 -6.61
C ILE A 233 -9.03 -9.45 -7.90
N VAL A 234 -8.72 -8.67 -8.93
CA VAL A 234 -9.15 -8.96 -10.30
C VAL A 234 -7.99 -9.61 -11.04
N GLU A 235 -7.86 -10.94 -10.91
CA GLU A 235 -6.73 -11.72 -11.44
C GLU A 235 -6.50 -11.45 -12.93
N LYS A 236 -7.58 -11.31 -13.71
CA LYS A 236 -7.52 -11.00 -15.15
C LYS A 236 -6.77 -9.70 -15.46
N ASN A 237 -6.88 -8.69 -14.58
CA ASN A 237 -6.15 -7.44 -14.75
C ASN A 237 -4.65 -7.66 -14.50
N LEU A 238 -4.28 -8.43 -13.46
CA LEU A 238 -2.88 -8.71 -13.12
C LEU A 238 -2.20 -9.51 -14.25
N LYS A 239 -2.84 -10.55 -14.76
CA LYS A 239 -2.35 -11.35 -15.88
C LYS A 239 -2.11 -10.50 -17.12
N HIS A 240 -3.09 -9.67 -17.50
CA HIS A 240 -2.97 -8.79 -18.66
C HIS A 240 -1.80 -7.78 -18.54
N ILE A 241 -1.51 -7.27 -17.32
CA ILE A 241 -0.37 -6.38 -17.10
C ILE A 241 0.93 -7.16 -17.24
N ALA A 242 1.03 -8.35 -16.64
CA ALA A 242 2.24 -9.18 -16.69
C ALA A 242 2.55 -9.68 -18.11
N GLU A 243 1.55 -10.00 -18.92
CA GLU A 243 1.69 -10.36 -20.33
C GLU A 243 2.33 -9.23 -21.16
N LYS A 244 2.08 -7.98 -20.77
CA LYS A 244 2.57 -6.79 -21.47
C LYS A 244 3.87 -6.21 -20.92
N ASN A 245 4.26 -6.59 -19.71
CA ASN A 245 5.42 -6.03 -19.04
C ASN A 245 6.26 -7.12 -18.36
N GLN A 246 7.43 -7.41 -18.93
CA GLN A 246 8.38 -8.43 -18.45
C GLN A 246 8.97 -8.12 -17.07
N GLN A 247 8.88 -6.86 -16.58
CA GLN A 247 9.31 -6.50 -15.24
C GLN A 247 8.35 -7.03 -14.15
N ILE A 248 7.18 -7.53 -14.52
CA ILE A 248 6.16 -8.01 -13.60
C ILE A 248 6.23 -9.53 -13.46
N THR A 249 6.49 -9.98 -12.24
CA THR A 249 6.45 -11.41 -11.89
C THR A 249 5.22 -11.68 -11.00
N LEU A 250 4.36 -12.60 -11.44
CA LEU A 250 3.16 -12.99 -10.68
C LEU A 250 3.41 -14.22 -9.82
N HIS A 251 3.01 -14.15 -8.55
CA HIS A 251 3.01 -15.24 -7.57
C HIS A 251 1.59 -15.53 -7.14
N SER A 252 0.94 -16.45 -7.84
CA SER A 252 -0.45 -16.86 -7.57
C SER A 252 -0.50 -17.95 -6.50
N LEU A 253 -1.30 -17.77 -5.46
CA LEU A 253 -1.50 -18.69 -4.35
C LEU A 253 -2.94 -19.23 -4.35
N THR A 254 -3.11 -20.52 -4.66
CA THR A 254 -4.43 -21.14 -4.91
C THR A 254 -5.40 -21.01 -3.74
N THR A 255 -4.91 -21.13 -2.49
CA THR A 255 -5.76 -21.15 -1.29
C THR A 255 -5.61 -19.91 -0.42
N ALA A 256 -4.88 -18.86 -0.90
CA ALA A 256 -4.71 -17.64 -0.13
C ALA A 256 -5.88 -16.68 -0.34
N THR A 257 -6.21 -15.96 0.73
CA THR A 257 -7.18 -14.87 0.80
C THR A 257 -6.45 -13.52 0.80
N HIS A 258 -7.15 -12.44 1.15
CA HIS A 258 -6.57 -11.10 1.29
C HIS A 258 -5.55 -10.98 2.42
N ALA A 259 -5.72 -11.77 3.49
CA ALA A 259 -4.85 -11.75 4.66
C ALA A 259 -3.47 -12.38 4.38
N ILE A 260 -2.43 -11.79 4.96
CA ILE A 260 -1.07 -12.35 4.90
C ILE A 260 -0.95 -13.52 5.90
N ARG A 261 -1.15 -14.74 5.41
CA ARG A 261 -0.98 -15.98 6.19
C ARG A 261 0.37 -16.65 5.88
N GLN A 262 0.66 -17.76 6.55
CA GLN A 262 1.97 -18.44 6.50
C GLN A 262 2.49 -18.68 5.07
N ARG A 263 1.65 -19.13 4.13
CA ARG A 263 2.07 -19.36 2.73
C ARG A 263 2.46 -18.05 2.04
N THR A 264 1.63 -17.02 2.17
CA THR A 264 1.90 -15.69 1.62
C THR A 264 3.18 -15.11 2.23
N ARG A 265 3.37 -15.25 3.56
CA ARG A 265 4.59 -14.83 4.26
C ARG A 265 5.86 -15.46 3.67
N LYS A 266 5.86 -16.78 3.42
CA LYS A 266 7.02 -17.47 2.81
C LYS A 266 7.41 -16.87 1.46
N VAL A 267 6.42 -16.55 0.61
CA VAL A 267 6.66 -15.96 -0.71
C VAL A 267 7.19 -14.53 -0.58
N ILE A 268 6.61 -13.70 0.30
CA ILE A 268 7.10 -12.35 0.58
C ILE A 268 8.58 -12.39 0.98
N VAL A 269 8.94 -13.23 1.96
CA VAL A 269 10.33 -13.37 2.44
C VAL A 269 11.26 -13.85 1.32
N SER A 270 10.80 -14.76 0.46
CA SER A 270 11.58 -15.18 -0.72
C SER A 270 11.84 -14.03 -1.68
N CYS A 271 10.82 -13.21 -1.98
CA CYS A 271 10.96 -12.01 -2.82
C CYS A 271 11.90 -10.97 -2.18
N MET A 272 11.80 -10.75 -0.86
CA MET A 272 12.72 -9.87 -0.12
C MET A 272 14.18 -10.32 -0.27
N LYS A 273 14.46 -11.62 -0.12
CA LYS A 273 15.83 -12.16 -0.26
C LYS A 273 16.36 -11.99 -1.69
N ARG A 274 15.51 -12.14 -2.71
CA ARG A 274 15.91 -11.92 -4.13
C ARG A 274 16.22 -10.45 -4.44
N ALA A 275 15.52 -9.51 -3.81
CA ALA A 275 15.67 -8.08 -4.08
C ALA A 275 17.07 -7.51 -3.87
N ILE A 276 17.93 -8.21 -3.13
CA ILE A 276 19.30 -7.78 -2.83
C ILE A 276 20.37 -8.62 -3.53
N LYS A 277 20.01 -9.69 -4.23
CA LYS A 277 20.99 -10.44 -5.02
C LYS A 277 21.46 -9.59 -6.21
N PRO A 278 22.75 -9.62 -6.56
CA PRO A 278 23.21 -8.98 -7.78
C PRO A 278 22.57 -9.66 -9.01
N GLU A 279 22.25 -8.87 -10.04
CA GLU A 279 21.60 -9.34 -11.28
C GLU A 279 22.38 -10.43 -12.03
N SER A 280 23.67 -10.62 -11.75
CA SER A 280 24.54 -11.61 -12.38
C SER A 280 24.32 -13.07 -11.94
N ALA A 281 23.37 -13.36 -11.04
CA ALA A 281 23.12 -14.71 -10.53
C ALA A 281 21.87 -15.40 -11.11
N VAL A 282 21.27 -14.81 -12.16
CA VAL A 282 20.15 -15.42 -12.90
C VAL A 282 20.57 -15.56 -14.37
N LYS A 283 21.29 -16.64 -14.67
CA LYS A 283 21.42 -17.21 -16.00
C LYS A 283 20.78 -18.59 -16.00
#